data_2b324372f38d492ac2150aa42621f7f3
#
_entry.id   2b324372f38d492ac2150aa42621f7f3
#
_cell.length_a   1.000
_cell.length_b   1.000
_cell.length_c   1.000
_cell.angle_alpha   90.00
_cell.angle_beta   90.00
_cell.angle_gamma   90.00
#
_symmetry.space_group_name_H-M   'P 1'
#
loop_
_entity.id
_entity.type
_entity.pdbx_description
1 polymer ?
#
loop_
_entity_poly.entity_id
_entity_poly.type
_entity_poly.pdbx_seq_one_letter_code
_entity_poly.pdbx_strand_id
1 'polypeptide(L)'
;EIGSGLVGSEMCIRDRTDLVPIGNAILMRMGIYSDKLHDVKDIPDGATIAIPNDPTNGGRGLLLLQRAGLLKLKDGVGMKATPKDVVDNPKHLKFKELEAAQLPRSLADVDAAAITMNYVMSGGLDVKKQNIFLEPKDEPLAVMIIAARNKDKDKEAYKAFVKAYQSEAVKKFIADKYKGTIEPAF
;
A
#
# COMPACT_ATOMS: atom_id res chain seq x y z
N GLU A 1 -0.27 -18.24 12.75
CA GLU A 1 -0.08 -17.59 11.44
C GLU A 1 -0.25 -16.08 11.63
N ILE A 2 0.82 -15.32 11.42
CA ILE A 2 0.79 -13.87 11.47
C ILE A 2 0.46 -13.41 10.05
N GLY A 3 -0.81 -13.18 9.80
CA GLY A 3 -1.30 -12.64 8.54
C GLY A 3 -0.85 -11.19 8.32
N SER A 4 -0.71 -10.78 7.07
CA SER A 4 -0.36 -9.42 6.66
C SER A 4 -1.33 -8.37 7.25
N GLY A 5 -0.92 -7.12 7.40
CA GLY A 5 -1.67 -6.04 8.08
C GLY A 5 -3.10 -5.76 7.55
N LEU A 6 -3.45 -6.25 6.36
CA LEU A 6 -4.82 -6.27 5.81
C LEU A 6 -5.76 -7.21 6.59
N VAL A 7 -5.23 -8.29 7.15
CA VAL A 7 -6.00 -9.26 7.93
C VAL A 7 -6.64 -8.62 9.17
N GLY A 8 -6.03 -7.58 9.73
CA GLY A 8 -6.57 -6.88 10.90
C GLY A 8 -7.89 -6.18 10.62
N SER A 9 -8.00 -5.39 9.55
CA SER A 9 -9.21 -4.65 9.23
C SER A 9 -10.33 -5.55 8.69
N GLU A 10 -10.01 -6.51 7.84
CA GLU A 10 -10.99 -7.48 7.33
C GLU A 10 -11.48 -8.43 8.44
N MET A 11 -10.59 -8.85 9.34
CA MET A 11 -10.96 -9.68 10.47
C MET A 11 -11.83 -8.94 11.49
N CYS A 12 -11.59 -7.64 11.73
CA CYS A 12 -12.47 -6.77 12.51
C CYS A 12 -13.89 -6.72 11.94
N ILE A 13 -14.00 -6.55 10.61
CA ILE A 13 -15.28 -6.46 9.92
C ILE A 13 -15.99 -7.83 9.93
N ARG A 14 -15.27 -8.90 9.65
CA ARG A 14 -15.82 -10.24 9.52
C ARG A 14 -16.21 -10.87 10.86
N ASP A 15 -15.36 -10.73 11.87
CA ASP A 15 -15.55 -11.33 13.19
C ASP A 15 -16.19 -10.36 14.20
N ARG A 16 -16.50 -9.12 13.77
CA ARG A 16 -17.00 -8.03 14.65
C ARG A 16 -16.12 -7.85 15.90
N THR A 17 -14.82 -8.04 15.74
CA THR A 17 -13.85 -7.93 16.82
C THR A 17 -13.41 -6.48 16.98
N ASP A 18 -13.47 -5.97 18.19
CA ASP A 18 -12.99 -4.63 18.54
C ASP A 18 -11.46 -4.67 18.65
N LEU A 19 -10.77 -4.28 17.57
CA LEU A 19 -9.31 -4.18 17.49
C LEU A 19 -8.87 -2.72 17.66
N VAL A 20 -7.80 -2.54 18.41
CA VAL A 20 -7.19 -1.23 18.63
C VAL A 20 -5.69 -1.29 18.31
N PRO A 21 -5.10 -0.21 17.77
CA PRO A 21 -3.66 -0.13 17.60
C PRO A 21 -2.96 -0.08 18.96
N ILE A 22 -1.90 -0.84 19.11
CA ILE A 22 -1.06 -0.87 20.32
C ILE A 22 0.39 -0.48 20.03
N GLY A 23 0.76 -0.26 18.77
CA GLY A 23 2.07 0.22 18.35
C GLY A 23 2.19 0.31 16.84
N ASN A 24 3.09 1.17 16.37
CA ASN A 24 3.49 1.20 14.98
C ASN A 24 4.50 0.09 14.69
N ALA A 25 4.48 -0.42 13.46
CA ALA A 25 5.38 -1.49 13.02
C ALA A 25 6.33 -1.00 11.92
N ILE A 26 5.91 -1.07 10.69
CA ILE A 26 6.73 -0.75 9.53
C ILE A 26 5.98 0.17 8.57
N LEU A 27 6.74 0.89 7.76
CA LEU A 27 6.23 1.69 6.66
C LEU A 27 6.26 0.84 5.38
N MET A 28 5.08 0.56 4.83
CA MET A 28 4.89 -0.18 3.58
C MET A 28 4.16 0.69 2.56
N ARG A 29 4.94 1.43 1.79
CA ARG A 29 4.41 2.36 0.79
C ARG A 29 3.84 1.61 -0.42
N MET A 30 2.79 2.17 -1.02
CA MET A 30 2.33 1.79 -2.35
C MET A 30 3.09 2.62 -3.38
N GLY A 31 3.35 2.06 -4.54
CA GLY A 31 3.98 2.78 -5.65
C GLY A 31 3.28 2.52 -6.97
N ILE A 32 3.52 3.39 -7.94
CA ILE A 32 3.18 3.18 -9.34
C ILE A 32 4.43 2.61 -10.03
N TYR A 33 4.27 1.47 -10.67
CA TYR A 33 5.35 0.72 -11.32
C TYR A 33 5.07 0.55 -12.80
N SER A 34 6.14 0.50 -13.61
CA SER A 34 6.08 0.26 -15.05
C SER A 34 7.34 -0.45 -15.53
N ASP A 35 7.18 -1.32 -16.54
CA ASP A 35 8.31 -1.90 -17.26
C ASP A 35 8.77 -1.03 -18.45
N LYS A 36 7.94 -0.02 -18.82
CA LYS A 36 8.10 0.76 -20.05
C LYS A 36 8.42 2.22 -19.80
N LEU A 37 8.00 2.77 -18.66
CA LEU A 37 8.05 4.19 -18.33
C LEU A 37 9.04 4.44 -17.19
N HIS A 38 9.63 5.63 -17.16
CA HIS A 38 10.64 6.00 -16.15
C HIS A 38 10.17 7.13 -15.22
N ASP A 39 9.14 7.87 -15.59
CA ASP A 39 8.52 8.92 -14.78
C ASP A 39 7.00 8.86 -14.95
N VAL A 40 6.26 9.26 -13.93
CA VAL A 40 4.80 9.34 -13.96
C VAL A 40 4.29 10.31 -15.04
N LYS A 41 5.10 11.29 -15.41
CA LYS A 41 4.79 12.27 -16.46
C LYS A 41 4.76 11.65 -17.85
N ASP A 42 5.53 10.56 -18.04
CA ASP A 42 5.64 9.85 -19.31
C ASP A 42 4.41 8.98 -19.63
N ILE A 43 3.47 8.82 -18.69
CA ILE A 43 2.25 8.07 -18.90
C ILE A 43 1.46 8.68 -20.07
N PRO A 44 1.24 7.91 -21.19
CA PRO A 44 0.58 8.45 -22.36
C PRO A 44 -0.92 8.65 -22.16
N ASP A 45 -1.52 9.42 -23.07
CA ASP A 45 -2.97 9.54 -23.17
C ASP A 45 -3.60 8.19 -23.52
N GLY A 46 -4.71 7.84 -22.86
CA GLY A 46 -5.39 6.55 -23.03
C GLY A 46 -4.70 5.35 -22.39
N ALA A 47 -3.64 5.57 -21.59
CA ALA A 47 -2.91 4.50 -20.93
C ALA A 47 -3.79 3.60 -20.06
N THR A 48 -3.42 2.33 -19.98
CA THR A 48 -4.08 1.35 -19.11
C THR A 48 -3.28 1.23 -17.80
N ILE A 49 -3.94 1.53 -16.69
CA ILE A 49 -3.37 1.44 -15.34
C ILE A 49 -4.05 0.29 -14.59
N ALA A 50 -3.27 -0.69 -14.15
CA ALA A 50 -3.77 -1.75 -13.30
C ALA A 50 -3.80 -1.29 -11.83
N ILE A 51 -4.90 -1.61 -11.13
CA ILE A 51 -5.10 -1.31 -9.71
C ILE A 51 -5.60 -2.56 -8.99
N PRO A 52 -5.39 -2.69 -7.66
CA PRO A 52 -5.96 -3.77 -6.88
C PRO A 52 -7.49 -3.78 -6.94
N ASN A 53 -8.10 -4.97 -6.99
CA ASN A 53 -9.56 -5.14 -7.01
C ASN A 53 -10.17 -5.24 -5.60
N ASP A 54 -9.36 -5.28 -4.54
CA ASP A 54 -9.88 -5.22 -3.17
C ASP A 54 -10.25 -3.78 -2.79
N PRO A 55 -11.33 -3.57 -2.01
CA PRO A 55 -11.86 -2.22 -1.75
C PRO A 55 -10.86 -1.28 -1.09
N THR A 56 -9.97 -1.80 -0.24
CA THR A 56 -9.01 -0.98 0.51
C THR A 56 -7.85 -0.54 -0.37
N ASN A 57 -7.19 -1.48 -1.05
CA ASN A 57 -6.02 -1.14 -1.88
C ASN A 57 -6.41 -0.55 -3.24
N GLY A 58 -7.60 -0.89 -3.77
CA GLY A 58 -8.15 -0.25 -4.97
C GLY A 58 -8.34 1.25 -4.74
N GLY A 59 -9.03 1.63 -3.67
CA GLY A 59 -9.20 3.03 -3.27
C GLY A 59 -7.87 3.74 -2.99
N ARG A 60 -6.94 3.07 -2.30
CA ARG A 60 -5.59 3.59 -2.05
C ARG A 60 -4.81 3.80 -3.36
N GLY A 61 -4.93 2.88 -4.32
CA GLY A 61 -4.32 3.03 -5.65
C GLY A 61 -4.84 4.24 -6.39
N LEU A 62 -6.15 4.50 -6.36
CA LEU A 62 -6.75 5.68 -6.96
C LEU A 62 -6.31 6.98 -6.27
N LEU A 63 -6.20 6.99 -4.93
CA LEU A 63 -5.65 8.11 -4.17
C LEU A 63 -4.19 8.38 -4.54
N LEU A 64 -3.40 7.33 -4.76
CA LEU A 64 -2.01 7.45 -5.22
C LEU A 64 -1.93 8.08 -6.61
N LEU A 65 -2.79 7.66 -7.54
CA LEU A 65 -2.88 8.25 -8.88
C LEU A 65 -3.30 9.73 -8.83
N GLN A 66 -4.25 10.08 -7.96
CA GLN A 66 -4.62 11.48 -7.71
C GLN A 66 -3.43 12.28 -7.17
N ARG A 67 -2.69 11.75 -6.21
CA ARG A 67 -1.50 12.40 -5.63
C ARG A 67 -0.38 12.58 -6.66
N ALA A 68 -0.28 11.66 -7.59
CA ALA A 68 0.62 11.78 -8.75
C ALA A 68 0.16 12.81 -9.81
N GLY A 69 -1.00 13.44 -9.60
CA GLY A 69 -1.56 14.45 -10.53
C GLY A 69 -2.15 13.87 -11.80
N LEU A 70 -2.46 12.57 -11.83
CA LEU A 70 -2.96 11.88 -13.02
C LEU A 70 -4.49 11.95 -13.17
N LEU A 71 -5.20 12.13 -12.07
CA LEU A 71 -6.67 12.18 -12.04
C LEU A 71 -7.15 12.99 -10.83
N LYS A 72 -8.45 13.29 -10.78
CA LYS A 72 -9.12 13.82 -9.59
C LYS A 72 -10.29 12.93 -9.20
N LEU A 73 -10.39 12.63 -7.93
CA LEU A 73 -11.50 11.90 -7.34
C LEU A 73 -12.55 12.86 -6.78
N LYS A 74 -13.77 12.39 -6.67
CA LYS A 74 -14.85 13.08 -5.97
C LYS A 74 -14.44 13.36 -4.51
N ASP A 75 -14.77 14.53 -4.01
CA ASP A 75 -14.43 14.90 -2.64
C ASP A 75 -15.07 13.96 -1.61
N GLY A 76 -14.30 13.62 -0.57
CA GLY A 76 -14.79 12.83 0.56
C GLY A 76 -14.85 11.31 0.37
N VAL A 77 -14.52 10.77 -0.82
CA VAL A 77 -14.56 9.31 -1.06
C VAL A 77 -13.47 8.54 -0.31
N GLY A 78 -12.29 9.16 -0.12
CA GLY A 78 -11.16 8.56 0.61
C GLY A 78 -10.81 7.16 0.13
N MET A 79 -10.54 6.25 1.09
CA MET A 79 -10.18 4.84 0.82
C MET A 79 -11.27 4.00 0.16
N LYS A 80 -12.50 4.53 0.09
CA LYS A 80 -13.62 3.82 -0.58
C LYS A 80 -13.76 4.19 -2.05
N ALA A 81 -12.82 4.97 -2.60
CA ALA A 81 -12.81 5.38 -3.99
C ALA A 81 -12.84 4.17 -4.92
N THR A 82 -13.62 4.29 -5.97
CA THR A 82 -13.72 3.35 -7.09
C THR A 82 -13.43 4.08 -8.40
N PRO A 83 -13.17 3.42 -9.51
CA PRO A 83 -13.01 4.09 -10.81
C PRO A 83 -14.20 4.97 -11.21
N LYS A 84 -15.40 4.71 -10.67
CA LYS A 84 -16.60 5.53 -10.91
C LYS A 84 -16.57 6.90 -10.21
N ASP A 85 -15.71 7.05 -9.21
CA ASP A 85 -15.55 8.28 -8.46
C ASP A 85 -14.51 9.23 -9.07
N VAL A 86 -13.92 8.87 -10.21
CA VAL A 86 -13.01 9.73 -10.96
C VAL A 86 -13.83 10.81 -11.65
N VAL A 87 -13.63 12.07 -11.25
CA VAL A 87 -14.35 13.24 -11.77
C VAL A 87 -13.55 14.02 -12.81
N ASP A 88 -12.23 13.88 -12.81
CA ASP A 88 -11.34 14.45 -13.82
C ASP A 88 -10.27 13.41 -14.21
N ASN A 89 -10.08 13.21 -15.47
CA ASN A 89 -9.17 12.22 -16.05
C ASN A 89 -8.56 12.78 -17.35
N PRO A 90 -7.66 13.78 -17.24
CA PRO A 90 -7.17 14.53 -18.38
C PRO A 90 -6.38 13.68 -19.38
N LYS A 91 -5.82 12.56 -18.94
CA LYS A 91 -5.10 11.61 -19.79
C LYS A 91 -5.97 10.43 -20.26
N HIS A 92 -7.28 10.45 -20.06
CA HIS A 92 -8.20 9.39 -20.48
C HIS A 92 -7.77 7.98 -20.06
N LEU A 93 -7.20 7.87 -18.85
CA LEU A 93 -6.67 6.62 -18.30
C LEU A 93 -7.77 5.56 -18.21
N LYS A 94 -7.41 4.34 -18.55
CA LYS A 94 -8.26 3.16 -18.41
C LYS A 94 -7.82 2.35 -17.19
N PHE A 95 -8.76 1.93 -16.36
CA PHE A 95 -8.45 1.17 -15.15
C PHE A 95 -8.74 -0.31 -15.37
N LYS A 96 -7.75 -1.16 -14.99
CA LYS A 96 -7.88 -2.62 -15.00
C LYS A 96 -7.76 -3.11 -13.55
N GLU A 97 -8.88 -3.54 -12.99
CA GLU A 97 -8.92 -4.06 -11.62
C GLU A 97 -8.48 -5.52 -11.61
N LEU A 98 -7.42 -5.84 -10.86
CA LEU A 98 -6.82 -7.16 -10.76
C LEU A 98 -6.58 -7.54 -9.30
N GLU A 99 -6.50 -8.85 -9.03
CA GLU A 99 -5.99 -9.32 -7.74
C GLU A 99 -4.59 -8.76 -7.48
N ALA A 100 -4.35 -8.27 -6.26
CA ALA A 100 -3.11 -7.58 -5.91
C ALA A 100 -1.86 -8.44 -6.17
N ALA A 101 -1.95 -9.77 -5.99
CA ALA A 101 -0.86 -10.71 -6.27
C ALA A 101 -0.54 -10.85 -7.77
N GLN A 102 -1.45 -10.48 -8.66
CA GLN A 102 -1.25 -10.55 -10.11
C GLN A 102 -0.63 -9.26 -10.69
N LEU A 103 -0.71 -8.14 -9.98
CA LEU A 103 -0.25 -6.85 -10.45
C LEU A 103 1.22 -6.82 -10.90
N PRO A 104 2.19 -7.44 -10.18
CA PRO A 104 3.57 -7.46 -10.63
C PRO A 104 3.75 -8.09 -12.02
N ARG A 105 2.99 -9.15 -12.30
CA ARG A 105 3.07 -9.86 -13.59
C ARG A 105 2.31 -9.13 -14.70
N SER A 106 1.32 -8.31 -14.35
CA SER A 106 0.53 -7.58 -15.34
C SER A 106 1.28 -6.42 -15.99
N LEU A 107 2.46 -6.02 -15.48
CA LEU A 107 3.27 -4.91 -16.02
C LEU A 107 3.64 -5.13 -17.49
N ALA A 108 3.76 -6.38 -17.94
CA ALA A 108 3.99 -6.71 -19.35
C ALA A 108 2.80 -6.29 -20.26
N ASP A 109 1.57 -6.33 -19.73
CA ASP A 109 0.32 -6.15 -20.47
C ASP A 109 -0.31 -4.76 -20.31
N VAL A 110 0.14 -3.97 -19.33
CA VAL A 110 -0.39 -2.62 -19.04
C VAL A 110 0.73 -1.57 -19.13
N ASP A 111 0.37 -0.30 -19.08
CA ASP A 111 1.35 0.78 -19.12
C ASP A 111 1.96 1.05 -17.75
N ALA A 112 1.17 0.93 -16.68
CA ALA A 112 1.63 1.00 -15.30
C ALA A 112 0.65 0.27 -14.35
N ALA A 113 1.08 0.02 -13.11
CA ALA A 113 0.25 -0.56 -12.08
C ALA A 113 0.52 0.07 -10.71
N ALA A 114 -0.54 0.27 -9.90
CA ALA A 114 -0.42 0.65 -8.50
C ALA A 114 -0.25 -0.62 -7.65
N ILE A 115 0.92 -0.80 -7.03
CA ILE A 115 1.29 -2.04 -6.35
C ILE A 115 1.77 -1.75 -4.93
N THR A 116 1.24 -2.48 -3.95
CA THR A 116 1.72 -2.42 -2.56
C THR A 116 3.06 -3.14 -2.41
N MET A 117 3.92 -2.63 -1.52
CA MET A 117 5.31 -3.06 -1.39
C MET A 117 5.49 -4.57 -1.14
N ASN A 118 4.57 -5.22 -0.41
CA ASN A 118 4.62 -6.67 -0.20
C ASN A 118 4.55 -7.46 -1.51
N TYR A 119 3.70 -7.02 -2.46
CA TYR A 119 3.59 -7.66 -3.77
C TYR A 119 4.73 -7.27 -4.72
N VAL A 120 5.27 -6.06 -4.60
CA VAL A 120 6.50 -5.66 -5.29
C VAL A 120 7.64 -6.62 -4.93
N MET A 121 7.81 -6.88 -3.62
CA MET A 121 8.85 -7.77 -3.12
C MET A 121 8.62 -9.23 -3.51
N SER A 122 7.41 -9.75 -3.33
CA SER A 122 7.09 -11.15 -3.67
C SER A 122 7.07 -11.40 -5.18
N GLY A 123 6.77 -10.37 -5.98
CA GLY A 123 6.82 -10.40 -7.44
C GLY A 123 8.23 -10.22 -8.02
N GLY A 124 9.23 -9.91 -7.19
CA GLY A 124 10.61 -9.73 -7.61
C GLY A 124 10.88 -8.46 -8.43
N LEU A 125 10.03 -7.44 -8.29
CA LEU A 125 10.23 -6.18 -9.01
C LEU A 125 11.45 -5.41 -8.47
N ASP A 126 12.19 -4.79 -9.38
CA ASP A 126 13.27 -3.87 -9.02
C ASP A 126 12.70 -2.47 -8.77
N VAL A 127 12.54 -2.14 -7.47
CA VAL A 127 11.99 -0.84 -7.05
C VAL A 127 12.74 0.34 -7.66
N LYS A 128 14.06 0.23 -7.85
CA LYS A 128 14.87 1.34 -8.39
C LYS A 128 14.67 1.58 -9.88
N LYS A 129 14.31 0.53 -10.60
CA LYS A 129 14.17 0.59 -12.07
C LYS A 129 12.74 0.79 -12.51
N GLN A 130 11.79 0.16 -11.82
CA GLN A 130 10.41 0.07 -12.27
C GLN A 130 9.47 1.03 -11.53
N ASN A 131 9.89 1.60 -10.37
CA ASN A 131 9.06 2.57 -9.67
C ASN A 131 9.12 3.92 -10.37
N ILE A 132 7.97 4.46 -10.76
CA ILE A 132 7.82 5.78 -11.38
C ILE A 132 7.17 6.81 -10.47
N PHE A 133 6.51 6.37 -9.39
CA PHE A 133 5.98 7.24 -8.33
C PHE A 133 5.77 6.42 -7.04
N LEU A 134 6.16 6.96 -5.90
CA LEU A 134 6.03 6.28 -4.61
C LEU A 134 5.30 7.17 -3.62
N GLU A 135 4.43 6.58 -2.80
CA GLU A 135 3.82 7.30 -1.66
C GLU A 135 4.88 7.97 -0.80
N PRO A 136 4.63 9.20 -0.32
CA PRO A 136 5.54 9.87 0.59
C PRO A 136 5.67 9.10 1.92
N LYS A 137 6.74 9.38 2.67
CA LYS A 137 7.03 8.67 3.94
C LYS A 137 6.07 9.05 5.07
N ASP A 138 5.44 10.19 4.98
CA ASP A 138 4.46 10.70 5.92
C ASP A 138 3.01 10.28 5.59
N GLU A 139 2.83 9.34 4.65
CA GLU A 139 1.51 8.80 4.31
C GLU A 139 0.98 7.90 5.43
N PRO A 140 -0.08 8.29 6.15
CA PRO A 140 -0.62 7.49 7.25
C PRO A 140 -1.08 6.10 6.83
N LEU A 141 -1.56 5.96 5.58
CA LEU A 141 -2.03 4.68 5.03
C LEU A 141 -0.90 3.68 4.77
N ALA A 142 0.34 4.14 4.74
CA ALA A 142 1.50 3.30 4.55
C ALA A 142 2.03 2.71 5.86
N VAL A 143 1.58 3.21 7.02
CA VAL A 143 2.02 2.73 8.34
C VAL A 143 1.28 1.45 8.71
N MET A 144 2.00 0.35 8.80
CA MET A 144 1.50 -0.89 9.38
C MET A 144 1.54 -0.80 10.90
N ILE A 145 0.50 -1.32 11.56
CA ILE A 145 0.35 -1.27 13.01
C ILE A 145 0.39 -2.66 13.63
N ILE A 146 0.75 -2.73 14.89
CA ILE A 146 0.48 -3.86 15.77
C ILE A 146 -0.87 -3.60 16.40
N ALA A 147 -1.82 -4.54 16.23
CA ALA A 147 -3.17 -4.42 16.77
C ALA A 147 -3.47 -5.53 17.77
N ALA A 148 -4.28 -5.22 18.77
CA ALA A 148 -4.78 -6.17 19.75
C ALA A 148 -6.30 -5.98 19.93
N ARG A 149 -6.96 -6.99 20.51
CA ARG A 149 -8.35 -6.81 20.97
C ARG A 149 -8.38 -5.77 22.09
N ASN A 150 -9.35 -4.88 22.06
CA ASN A 150 -9.44 -3.78 23.03
C ASN A 150 -9.40 -4.27 24.49
N LYS A 151 -10.07 -5.38 24.79
CA LYS A 151 -10.06 -6.02 26.13
C LYS A 151 -8.69 -6.52 26.57
N ASP A 152 -7.76 -6.72 25.65
CA ASP A 152 -6.45 -7.33 25.88
C ASP A 152 -5.28 -6.34 25.71
N LYS A 153 -5.54 -5.11 25.24
CA LYS A 153 -4.53 -4.11 24.85
C LYS A 153 -3.49 -3.80 25.94
N ASP A 154 -3.91 -3.87 27.20
CA ASP A 154 -3.09 -3.50 28.36
C ASP A 154 -2.32 -4.70 28.96
N LYS A 155 -2.44 -5.91 28.37
CA LYS A 155 -1.69 -7.09 28.86
C LYS A 155 -0.19 -6.87 28.77
N GLU A 156 0.52 -7.20 29.84
CA GLU A 156 1.97 -7.06 29.94
C GLU A 156 2.73 -7.80 28.80
N ALA A 157 2.22 -8.98 28.40
CA ALA A 157 2.79 -9.71 27.28
C ALA A 157 2.74 -8.92 25.95
N TYR A 158 1.68 -8.15 25.71
CA TYR A 158 1.56 -7.33 24.49
C TYR A 158 2.44 -6.10 24.55
N LYS A 159 2.53 -5.46 25.71
CA LYS A 159 3.48 -4.35 25.95
C LYS A 159 4.93 -4.82 25.75
N ALA A 160 5.26 -5.99 26.29
CA ALA A 160 6.59 -6.58 26.12
C ALA A 160 6.89 -6.91 24.64
N PHE A 161 5.89 -7.43 23.90
CA PHE A 161 6.02 -7.68 22.48
C PHE A 161 6.27 -6.39 21.68
N VAL A 162 5.47 -5.33 21.92
CA VAL A 162 5.63 -4.04 21.24
C VAL A 162 7.02 -3.46 21.53
N LYS A 163 7.46 -3.48 22.80
CA LYS A 163 8.79 -3.02 23.18
C LYS A 163 9.90 -3.80 22.49
N ALA A 164 9.78 -5.13 22.40
CA ALA A 164 10.76 -5.96 21.71
C ALA A 164 10.77 -5.68 20.21
N TYR A 165 9.60 -5.54 19.59
CA TYR A 165 9.46 -5.24 18.16
C TYR A 165 10.04 -3.86 17.82
N GLN A 166 9.80 -2.84 18.65
CA GLN A 166 10.26 -1.46 18.45
C GLN A 166 11.68 -1.22 18.98
N SER A 167 12.50 -2.27 19.04
CA SER A 167 13.89 -2.18 19.51
C SER A 167 14.86 -1.71 18.43
N GLU A 168 16.00 -1.15 18.84
CA GLU A 168 17.08 -0.77 17.93
C GLU A 168 17.62 -1.98 17.13
N ALA A 169 17.59 -3.18 17.71
CA ALA A 169 17.96 -4.40 17.00
C ALA A 169 17.03 -4.68 15.81
N VAL A 170 15.71 -4.48 15.97
CA VAL A 170 14.73 -4.65 14.89
C VAL A 170 14.87 -3.53 13.87
N LYS A 171 15.08 -2.27 14.27
CA LYS A 171 15.36 -1.17 13.33
C LYS A 171 16.56 -1.49 12.44
N LYS A 172 17.66 -1.92 13.07
CA LYS A 172 18.86 -2.29 12.34
C LYS A 172 18.60 -3.45 11.37
N PHE A 173 17.92 -4.50 11.83
CA PHE A 173 17.54 -5.62 10.97
C PHE A 173 16.73 -5.18 9.75
N ILE A 174 15.73 -4.30 9.94
CA ILE A 174 14.90 -3.77 8.85
C ILE A 174 15.78 -3.00 7.87
N ALA A 175 16.63 -2.09 8.35
CA ALA A 175 17.50 -1.29 7.52
C ALA A 175 18.49 -2.14 6.71
N ASP A 176 19.13 -3.11 7.33
CA ASP A 176 20.13 -3.99 6.71
C ASP A 176 19.48 -4.91 5.66
N LYS A 177 18.31 -5.48 5.98
CA LYS A 177 17.64 -6.44 5.13
C LYS A 177 16.91 -5.80 3.95
N TYR A 178 16.19 -4.72 4.19
CA TYR A 178 15.27 -4.14 3.21
C TYR A 178 15.83 -2.88 2.51
N LYS A 179 16.96 -2.35 2.96
CA LYS A 179 17.72 -1.26 2.32
C LYS A 179 16.84 -0.09 1.85
N GLY A 180 15.86 0.30 2.68
CA GLY A 180 14.95 1.40 2.41
C GLY A 180 13.68 1.04 1.63
N THR A 181 13.52 -0.21 1.18
CA THR A 181 12.27 -0.69 0.56
C THR A 181 11.14 -0.77 1.59
N ILE A 182 11.47 -1.24 2.80
CA ILE A 182 10.65 -1.17 4.01
C ILE A 182 11.43 -0.39 5.04
N GLU A 183 10.77 0.48 5.79
CA GLU A 183 11.38 1.29 6.84
C GLU A 183 10.66 1.05 8.17
N PRO A 184 11.32 1.21 9.33
CA PRO A 184 10.63 1.22 10.61
C PRO A 184 9.72 2.44 10.71
N ALA A 185 8.53 2.27 11.32
CA ALA A 185 7.56 3.34 11.56
C ALA A 185 7.46 3.72 13.05
N PHE A 186 8.52 3.44 13.83
CA PHE A 186 8.62 3.66 15.28
C PHE A 186 9.97 4.22 15.69
#